data_cea3070d28081110b09b41f3d0a5d208
#
_entry.id   cea3070d28081110b09b41f3d0a5d208
#
_cell.length_a   1.000
_cell.length_b   1.000
_cell.length_c   1.000
_cell.angle_alpha   90.00
_cell.angle_beta   90.00
_cell.angle_gamma   90.00
#
_symmetry.space_group_name_H-M   'P 1'
#
loop_
_entity.id
_entity.type
_entity.pdbx_description
1 polymer ?
#
loop_
_entity_poly.entity_id
_entity_poly.type
_entity_poly.pdbx_seq_one_letter_code
_entity_poly.pdbx_strand_id
1 'polypeptide(L)'
;HPTKPRLVVSKSLKHINAQIVDDHTMKTLVSSSSLDKDLQSKVKKAKNKTEVSAIIGEAIASKAIKSKVKEVVFDRNGNRYHGRVKAVADAAREAGLKF
;
A
#
# COMPACT_ATOMS: atom_id res chain seq x y z
N HIS A 1 12.01 1.24 -14.02
CA HIS A 1 13.40 0.80 -13.96
C HIS A 1 13.54 -0.47 -13.15
N PRO A 2 14.32 -1.44 -13.61
CA PRO A 2 14.39 -2.75 -12.97
C PRO A 2 14.96 -2.75 -11.55
N THR A 3 15.60 -1.69 -11.12
CA THR A 3 16.18 -1.61 -9.78
C THR A 3 15.18 -1.19 -8.71
N LYS A 4 14.01 -0.73 -9.08
CA LYS A 4 13.02 -0.28 -8.10
C LYS A 4 11.96 -1.33 -7.84
N PRO A 5 11.65 -1.61 -6.56
CA PRO A 5 10.52 -2.47 -6.24
C PRO A 5 9.20 -1.86 -6.72
N ARG A 6 8.19 -2.69 -6.85
CA ARG A 6 6.88 -2.29 -7.32
C ARG A 6 5.87 -2.30 -6.18
N LEU A 7 5.16 -1.18 -6.03
CA LEU A 7 4.04 -1.10 -5.08
C LEU A 7 2.77 -1.52 -5.81
N VAL A 8 2.23 -2.66 -5.42
CA VAL A 8 1.02 -3.23 -6.03
C VAL A 8 -0.15 -3.09 -5.07
N VAL A 9 -1.23 -2.49 -5.55
CA VAL A 9 -2.46 -2.33 -4.77
C VAL A 9 -3.54 -3.24 -5.36
N SER A 10 -4.11 -4.08 -4.53
CA SER A 10 -5.22 -4.96 -4.91
C SER A 10 -6.42 -4.69 -4.03
N LYS A 11 -7.61 -4.76 -4.60
CA LYS A 11 -8.83 -4.53 -3.84
C LYS A 11 -9.90 -5.54 -4.19
N SER A 12 -10.73 -5.87 -3.20
CA SER A 12 -11.96 -6.63 -3.37
C SER A 12 -13.11 -5.79 -2.82
N LEU A 13 -14.32 -6.34 -2.80
CA LEU A 13 -15.48 -5.63 -2.28
C LEU A 13 -15.30 -5.14 -0.85
N LYS A 14 -14.71 -5.96 0.00
CA LYS A 14 -14.63 -5.67 1.44
C LYS A 14 -13.23 -5.29 1.92
N HIS A 15 -12.20 -5.61 1.15
CA HIS A 15 -10.83 -5.48 1.62
C HIS A 15 -9.93 -4.85 0.59
N ILE A 16 -8.84 -4.30 1.08
CA ILE A 16 -7.80 -3.73 0.23
C ILE A 16 -6.45 -4.13 0.81
N ASN A 17 -5.48 -4.37 -0.06
CA ASN A 17 -4.13 -4.67 0.37
C ASN A 17 -3.12 -3.96 -0.52
N ALA A 18 -1.93 -3.76 0.02
CA ALA A 18 -0.80 -3.19 -0.70
C ALA A 18 0.42 -4.06 -0.43
N GLN A 19 1.23 -4.27 -1.46
CA GLN A 19 2.45 -5.07 -1.38
C GLN A 19 3.56 -4.36 -2.11
N ILE A 20 4.77 -4.46 -1.58
CA ILE A 20 5.96 -4.01 -2.31
C ILE A 20 6.71 -5.27 -2.72
N VAL A 21 6.83 -5.46 -4.02
CA VAL A 21 7.38 -6.67 -4.63
C VAL A 21 8.69 -6.34 -5.31
N ASP A 22 9.71 -7.17 -5.08
CA ASP A 22 10.96 -7.11 -5.81
C ASP A 22 10.85 -8.00 -7.05
N ASP A 23 10.84 -7.39 -8.23
CA ASP A 23 10.70 -8.11 -9.48
C ASP A 23 11.89 -9.02 -9.81
N HIS A 24 13.07 -8.69 -9.28
CA HIS A 24 14.26 -9.53 -9.51
C HIS A 24 14.15 -10.88 -8.82
N THR A 25 13.74 -10.87 -7.56
CA THR A 25 13.64 -12.09 -6.76
C THR A 25 12.23 -12.64 -6.71
N MET A 26 11.26 -11.88 -7.22
CA MET A 26 9.83 -12.21 -7.16
C MET A 26 9.32 -12.39 -5.74
N LYS A 27 9.94 -11.68 -4.81
CA LYS A 27 9.56 -11.74 -3.40
C LYS A 27 8.81 -10.50 -2.97
N THR A 28 7.82 -10.68 -2.11
CA THR A 28 7.14 -9.57 -1.44
C THR A 28 8.02 -9.08 -0.31
N LEU A 29 8.48 -7.85 -0.41
CA LEU A 29 9.36 -7.25 0.60
C LEU A 29 8.58 -6.80 1.83
N VAL A 30 7.46 -6.13 1.62
CA VAL A 30 6.55 -5.70 2.68
C VAL A 30 5.13 -5.80 2.17
N SER A 31 4.18 -5.99 3.09
CA SER A 31 2.77 -6.03 2.75
C SER A 31 1.93 -5.43 3.86
N SER A 32 0.74 -4.94 3.52
CA SER A 32 -0.22 -4.41 4.47
C SER A 32 -1.62 -4.65 3.92
N SER A 33 -2.55 -4.98 4.79
CA SER A 33 -3.92 -5.33 4.40
C SER A 33 -4.90 -4.84 5.43
N SER A 34 -6.13 -4.58 4.99
CA SER A 34 -7.23 -4.27 5.92
C SER A 34 -7.55 -5.43 6.85
N LEU A 35 -7.00 -6.61 6.59
CA LEU A 35 -7.15 -7.79 7.45
C LEU A 35 -6.05 -7.92 8.50
N ASP A 36 -5.01 -7.09 8.44
CA ASP A 36 -3.90 -7.17 9.38
C ASP A 36 -4.36 -6.85 10.81
N LYS A 37 -3.97 -7.70 11.76
CA LYS A 37 -4.35 -7.50 13.16
C LYS A 37 -3.84 -6.19 13.72
N ASP A 38 -2.66 -5.77 13.33
CA ASP A 38 -2.04 -4.51 13.77
C ASP A 38 -2.88 -3.30 13.39
N LEU A 39 -3.65 -3.39 12.32
CA LEU A 39 -4.42 -2.29 11.79
C LEU A 39 -5.90 -2.38 12.12
N GLN A 40 -6.34 -3.46 12.76
CA GLN A 40 -7.77 -3.67 13.03
C GLN A 40 -8.42 -2.53 13.82
N SER A 41 -7.75 -2.02 14.84
CA SER A 41 -8.31 -0.94 15.63
C SER A 41 -8.49 0.34 14.80
N LYS A 42 -7.53 0.65 13.93
CA LYS A 42 -7.63 1.81 13.05
C LYS A 42 -8.68 1.60 11.97
N VAL A 43 -8.73 0.41 11.39
CA VAL A 43 -9.70 0.06 10.36
C VAL A 43 -11.13 0.15 10.89
N LYS A 44 -11.36 -0.31 12.12
CA LYS A 44 -12.68 -0.23 12.75
C LYS A 44 -13.14 1.19 12.98
N LYS A 45 -12.21 2.12 13.19
CA LYS A 45 -12.53 3.54 13.40
C LYS A 45 -12.73 4.31 12.10
N ALA A 46 -12.32 3.72 10.97
CA ALA A 46 -12.48 4.36 9.68
C ALA A 46 -13.96 4.44 9.30
N LYS A 47 -14.36 5.59 8.78
CA LYS A 47 -15.76 5.85 8.44
C LYS A 47 -16.18 5.22 7.13
N ASN A 48 -15.24 5.00 6.23
CA ASN A 48 -15.54 4.47 4.90
C ASN A 48 -14.31 3.75 4.34
N LYS A 49 -14.48 3.15 3.17
CA LYS A 49 -13.42 2.37 2.52
C LYS A 49 -12.23 3.22 2.10
N THR A 50 -12.45 4.49 1.78
CA THR A 50 -11.37 5.41 1.41
C THR A 50 -10.44 5.67 2.60
N GLU A 51 -10.99 5.86 3.79
CA GLU A 51 -10.20 6.03 5.00
C GLU A 51 -9.41 4.76 5.33
N VAL A 52 -10.02 3.59 5.16
CA VAL A 52 -9.31 2.31 5.32
C VAL A 52 -8.12 2.25 4.38
N SER A 53 -8.32 2.66 3.14
CA SER A 53 -7.24 2.66 2.13
C SER A 53 -6.10 3.60 2.51
N ALA A 54 -6.41 4.76 3.05
CA ALA A 54 -5.39 5.69 3.53
C ALA A 54 -4.56 5.07 4.67
N ILE A 55 -5.22 4.37 5.58
CA ILE A 55 -4.54 3.67 6.68
C ILE A 55 -3.58 2.62 6.11
N ILE A 56 -4.00 1.85 5.12
CA ILE A 56 -3.18 0.83 4.47
C ILE A 56 -1.97 1.48 3.77
N GLY A 57 -2.19 2.59 3.06
CA GLY A 57 -1.12 3.33 2.38
C GLY A 57 -0.07 3.83 3.35
N GLU A 58 -0.49 4.43 4.45
CA GLU A 58 0.42 4.89 5.49
C GLU A 58 1.19 3.72 6.10
N ALA A 59 0.51 2.61 6.38
CA ALA A 59 1.13 1.44 6.98
C ALA A 59 2.17 0.82 6.05
N ILE A 60 1.88 0.67 4.76
CA ILE A 60 2.83 0.08 3.81
C ILE A 60 4.05 0.97 3.65
N ALA A 61 3.87 2.28 3.61
CA ALA A 61 4.99 3.22 3.51
C ALA A 61 5.88 3.16 4.75
N SER A 62 5.28 3.12 5.92
CA SER A 62 6.02 3.02 7.18
C SER A 62 6.86 1.72 7.22
N LYS A 63 6.26 0.61 6.83
CA LYS A 63 6.97 -0.68 6.76
C LYS A 63 8.10 -0.66 5.74
N ALA A 64 7.86 -0.03 4.58
CA ALA A 64 8.86 0.09 3.53
C ALA A 64 10.07 0.88 4.01
N ILE A 65 9.84 2.00 4.65
CA ILE A 65 10.93 2.85 5.17
C ILE A 65 11.74 2.12 6.23
N LYS A 66 11.10 1.37 7.11
CA LYS A 66 11.80 0.53 8.09
C LYS A 66 12.66 -0.54 7.42
N SER A 67 12.26 -1.01 6.26
CA SER A 67 13.01 -1.99 5.48
C SER A 67 13.98 -1.35 4.50
N LYS A 68 14.20 -0.02 4.61
CA LYS A 68 15.09 0.76 3.77
C LYS A 68 14.65 0.85 2.31
N VAL A 69 13.38 0.63 2.05
CA VAL A 69 12.78 0.80 0.73
C VAL A 69 12.14 2.18 0.70
N LYS A 70 12.71 3.12 -0.02
CA LYS A 70 12.23 4.51 -0.07
C LYS A 70 11.57 4.88 -1.38
N GLU A 71 11.96 4.22 -2.47
CA GLU A 71 11.43 4.50 -3.79
C GLU A 71 10.83 3.24 -4.39
N VAL A 72 9.68 3.40 -5.01
CA VAL A 72 8.97 2.28 -5.66
C VAL A 72 8.33 2.78 -6.95
N VAL A 73 7.94 1.83 -7.79
CA VAL A 73 7.10 2.10 -8.96
C VAL A 73 5.66 1.73 -8.58
N PHE A 74 4.73 2.64 -8.77
CA PHE A 74 3.34 2.39 -8.43
C PHE A 74 2.65 1.57 -9.53
N ASP A 75 2.09 0.42 -9.15
CA ASP A 75 1.34 -0.44 -10.05
C ASP A 75 -0.08 -0.61 -9.52
N ARG A 76 -1.05 -0.12 -10.27
CA ARG A 76 -2.46 -0.20 -9.90
C ARG A 76 -3.07 -1.58 -10.07
N ASN A 77 -2.32 -2.51 -10.67
CA ASN A 77 -2.79 -3.88 -10.92
C ASN A 77 -4.13 -3.89 -11.69
N GLY A 78 -4.22 -3.03 -12.72
CA GLY A 78 -5.43 -2.95 -13.55
C GLY A 78 -6.57 -2.13 -12.97
N ASN A 79 -6.46 -1.69 -11.72
CA ASN A 79 -7.48 -0.86 -11.09
C ASN A 79 -7.37 0.60 -11.54
N ARG A 80 -8.49 1.32 -11.53
CA ARG A 80 -8.46 2.75 -11.83
C ARG A 80 -7.72 3.50 -10.71
N TYR A 81 -6.99 4.54 -11.11
CA TYR A 81 -6.33 5.44 -10.15
C TYR A 81 -7.39 6.40 -9.60
N HIS A 82 -8.27 5.88 -8.76
CA HIS A 82 -9.44 6.60 -8.27
C HIS A 82 -9.89 5.99 -6.93
N GLY A 83 -10.54 6.78 -6.11
CA GLY A 83 -11.11 6.31 -4.86
C GLY A 83 -10.08 5.65 -3.94
N ARG A 84 -10.29 4.38 -3.63
CA ARG A 84 -9.45 3.63 -2.70
C ARG A 84 -8.00 3.51 -3.16
N VAL A 85 -7.79 3.27 -4.44
CA VAL A 85 -6.42 3.13 -4.98
C VAL A 85 -5.66 4.44 -4.85
N LYS A 86 -6.32 5.55 -5.19
CA LYS A 86 -5.72 6.87 -5.03
C LYS A 86 -5.42 7.18 -3.57
N ALA A 87 -6.33 6.81 -2.65
CA ALA A 87 -6.14 7.05 -1.21
C ALA A 87 -4.90 6.32 -0.68
N VAL A 88 -4.68 5.08 -1.11
CA VAL A 88 -3.47 4.33 -0.75
C VAL A 88 -2.23 5.06 -1.25
N ALA A 89 -2.23 5.48 -2.52
CA ALA A 89 -1.08 6.14 -3.12
C ALA A 89 -0.77 7.47 -2.42
N ASP A 90 -1.78 8.30 -2.20
CA ASP A 90 -1.60 9.60 -1.55
C ASP A 90 -1.08 9.45 -0.13
N ALA A 91 -1.64 8.53 0.64
CA ALA A 91 -1.20 8.29 2.02
C ALA A 91 0.24 7.75 2.06
N ALA A 92 0.59 6.87 1.13
CA ALA A 92 1.96 6.34 1.05
C ALA A 92 2.96 7.45 0.75
N ARG A 93 2.61 8.37 -0.16
CA ARG A 93 3.48 9.51 -0.47
C ARG A 93 3.64 10.44 0.73
N GLU A 94 2.56 10.73 1.43
CA GLU A 94 2.60 11.58 2.62
C GLU A 94 3.45 10.98 3.73
N ALA A 95 3.48 9.65 3.82
CA ALA A 95 4.30 8.96 4.81
C ALA A 95 5.78 8.86 4.43
N GLY A 96 6.15 9.34 3.24
CA GLY A 96 7.55 9.45 2.84
C GLY A 96 8.00 8.55 1.69
N LEU A 97 7.13 7.71 1.18
CA LEU A 97 7.46 6.84 0.06
C LEU A 97 7.48 7.65 -1.24
N LYS A 98 8.45 7.40 -2.10
CA LYS A 98 8.59 8.12 -3.38
C LYS A 98 8.19 7.24 -4.55
N PHE A 99 7.31 7.78 -5.37
CA PHE A 99 6.93 7.16 -6.65
C PHE A 99 6.16 8.14 -7.52
#